data_7f1fe27f2dc2cd295f5d17edfb32e263
#
_entry.id   7f1fe27f2dc2cd295f5d17edfb32e263
#
_cell.length_a   1.000
_cell.length_b   1.000
_cell.length_c   1.000
_cell.angle_alpha   90.00
_cell.angle_beta   90.00
_cell.angle_gamma   90.00
#
_symmetry.space_group_name_H-M   'P 1'
#
loop_
_entity.id
_entity.type
_entity.pdbx_description
1 polymer ?
#
loop_
_entity_poly.entity_id
_entity_poly.type
_entity_poly.pdbx_seq_one_letter_code
_entity_poly.pdbx_strand_id
1 'polypeptide(L)'
;GFPTLEEEFADEVKPESARPRISQGHYPVWDMFMDEFQMMDMTEQIMTGKPYPIRGVFALGLNDRMFPESGKTREALKKLDFLVASDLFLTEVVKLADIVLPACTSMERGEYKVYPGGFSMFTKPAIQPIYNSKSDVDMLCELAAYMDLDPMLSKGYEACVDWIIKPTGLTVEELKKHDTPIMTPSARPPVFGSMRENGFLTPTGKFEFKSSRIEKLPESLGFDA
;
A
#
# COMPACT_ATOMS: atom_id res chain seq x y z
N GLY A 1 -6.75 16.08 -8.08
CA GLY A 1 -5.95 14.92 -7.77
C GLY A 1 -6.42 13.76 -8.62
N PHE A 2 -5.57 12.80 -8.90
CA PHE A 2 -6.10 11.49 -9.29
C PHE A 2 -6.94 11.01 -8.12
N PRO A 3 -8.13 10.45 -8.35
CA PRO A 3 -8.66 9.56 -7.36
C PRO A 3 -7.54 8.54 -7.08
N THR A 4 -7.19 8.36 -5.84
CA THR A 4 -6.30 7.27 -5.49
C THR A 4 -7.04 6.00 -5.90
N LEU A 5 -6.32 4.96 -6.28
CA LEU A 5 -6.93 3.64 -6.53
C LEU A 5 -7.87 3.24 -5.38
N GLU A 6 -7.60 3.70 -4.19
CA GLU A 6 -8.41 3.55 -2.99
C GLU A 6 -9.80 4.18 -3.10
N GLU A 7 -9.94 5.35 -3.73
CA GLU A 7 -11.25 6.03 -3.87
C GLU A 7 -12.15 5.39 -4.92
N GLU A 8 -11.57 4.81 -6.00
CA GLU A 8 -12.37 4.20 -7.07
C GLU A 8 -12.66 2.72 -6.83
N PHE A 9 -11.82 2.01 -6.11
CA PHE A 9 -11.91 0.55 -5.94
C PHE A 9 -12.08 0.09 -4.49
N ALA A 10 -11.97 0.97 -3.50
CA ALA A 10 -12.06 0.61 -2.08
C ALA A 10 -13.38 -0.11 -1.77
N ASP A 11 -14.49 0.37 -2.32
CA ASP A 11 -15.80 -0.21 -2.08
C ASP A 11 -16.02 -1.55 -2.80
N GLU A 12 -15.34 -1.77 -3.94
CA GLU A 12 -15.45 -3.02 -4.71
C GLU A 12 -14.56 -4.15 -4.19
N VAL A 13 -13.41 -3.78 -3.59
CA VAL A 13 -12.40 -4.77 -3.15
C VAL A 13 -12.29 -4.88 -1.64
N LYS A 14 -12.90 -3.97 -0.89
CA LYS A 14 -12.88 -3.99 0.56
C LYS A 14 -13.78 -5.10 1.10
N PRO A 15 -13.21 -6.15 1.70
CA PRO A 15 -14.04 -7.18 2.30
C PRO A 15 -14.82 -6.61 3.48
N GLU A 16 -16.08 -7.02 3.63
CA GLU A 16 -16.81 -6.80 4.87
C GLU A 16 -16.05 -7.49 6.02
N SER A 17 -15.35 -6.71 6.82
CA SER A 17 -14.64 -7.23 7.97
C SER A 17 -15.50 -7.07 9.23
N ALA A 18 -15.80 -8.17 9.89
CA ALA A 18 -16.43 -8.16 11.18
C ALA A 18 -15.52 -7.63 12.31
N ARG A 19 -14.25 -7.37 12.00
CA ARG A 19 -13.24 -6.93 12.97
C ARG A 19 -12.72 -5.54 12.59
N PRO A 20 -12.47 -4.68 13.58
CA PRO A 20 -11.84 -3.39 13.33
C PRO A 20 -10.42 -3.59 12.78
N ARG A 21 -9.95 -2.64 11.97
CA ARG A 21 -8.53 -2.59 11.57
C ARG A 21 -7.63 -2.50 12.81
N ILE A 22 -6.38 -2.92 12.67
CA ILE A 22 -5.35 -2.59 13.64
C ILE A 22 -5.33 -1.06 13.82
N SER A 23 -5.31 -0.59 15.06
CA SER A 23 -5.30 0.84 15.44
C SER A 23 -6.55 1.66 15.12
N GLN A 24 -7.62 1.07 14.59
CA GLN A 24 -8.85 1.82 14.30
C GLN A 24 -9.37 2.53 15.56
N GLY A 25 -9.57 3.84 15.46
CA GLY A 25 -9.98 4.70 16.56
C GLY A 25 -8.84 5.20 17.46
N HIS A 26 -7.62 4.70 17.28
CA HIS A 26 -6.45 5.15 18.07
C HIS A 26 -5.75 6.35 17.45
N TYR A 27 -5.75 6.44 16.11
CA TYR A 27 -5.17 7.56 15.36
C TYR A 27 -6.24 8.26 14.52
N PRO A 28 -7.05 9.16 15.11
CA PRO A 28 -8.23 9.70 14.44
C PRO A 28 -7.93 10.52 13.18
N VAL A 29 -6.77 11.18 13.11
CA VAL A 29 -6.34 11.86 11.88
C VAL A 29 -6.02 10.85 10.78
N TRP A 30 -5.33 9.77 11.12
CA TRP A 30 -5.06 8.69 10.20
C TRP A 30 -6.35 8.03 9.70
N ASP A 31 -7.24 7.70 10.62
CA ASP A 31 -8.54 7.09 10.30
C ASP A 31 -9.44 7.99 9.43
N MET A 32 -9.24 9.32 9.51
CA MET A 32 -9.99 10.30 8.71
C MET A 32 -9.52 10.36 7.25
N PHE A 33 -8.25 10.13 7.00
CA PHE A 33 -7.64 10.33 5.69
C PHE A 33 -7.22 9.03 4.99
N MET A 34 -6.98 7.98 5.76
CA MET A 34 -6.45 6.71 5.28
C MET A 34 -7.32 5.56 5.75
N ASP A 35 -7.82 4.76 4.82
CA ASP A 35 -8.56 3.55 5.17
C ASP A 35 -7.64 2.32 5.33
N GLU A 36 -6.49 2.57 5.92
CA GLU A 36 -5.45 1.59 6.18
C GLU A 36 -5.20 1.42 7.67
N PHE A 37 -4.61 0.30 8.08
CA PHE A 37 -4.16 0.15 9.45
C PHE A 37 -2.87 0.95 9.72
N GLN A 38 -2.69 1.43 10.94
CA GLN A 38 -1.46 2.08 11.36
C GLN A 38 -0.49 1.06 11.94
N MET A 39 0.61 0.82 11.24
CA MET A 39 1.62 -0.20 11.59
C MET A 39 2.22 -0.02 12.99
N MET A 40 2.18 1.20 13.54
CA MET A 40 2.75 1.50 14.86
C MET A 40 2.14 0.67 15.99
N ASP A 41 0.85 0.34 15.88
CA ASP A 41 0.14 -0.44 16.90
C ASP A 41 0.29 -1.95 16.72
N MET A 42 0.82 -2.41 15.60
CA MET A 42 1.00 -3.84 15.33
C MET A 42 1.79 -4.53 16.45
N THR A 43 2.89 -3.91 16.87
CA THR A 43 3.76 -4.42 17.94
C THR A 43 2.97 -4.63 19.24
N GLU A 44 2.23 -3.61 19.67
CA GLU A 44 1.43 -3.67 20.90
C GLU A 44 0.29 -4.69 20.78
N GLN A 45 -0.38 -4.75 19.64
CA GLN A 45 -1.44 -5.71 19.40
C GLN A 45 -0.93 -7.16 19.42
N ILE A 46 0.22 -7.46 18.83
CA ILE A 46 0.83 -8.79 18.91
C ILE A 46 1.16 -9.11 20.38
N MET A 47 1.73 -8.15 21.12
CA MET A 47 2.15 -8.36 22.50
C MET A 47 0.99 -8.60 23.46
N THR A 48 -0.12 -7.90 23.26
CA THR A 48 -1.29 -7.91 24.18
C THR A 48 -2.43 -8.81 23.72
N GLY A 49 -2.49 -9.13 22.42
CA GLY A 49 -3.61 -9.83 21.81
C GLY A 49 -4.90 -9.01 21.73
N LYS A 50 -4.83 -7.69 21.89
CA LYS A 50 -6.00 -6.79 21.89
C LYS A 50 -5.96 -5.84 20.70
N PRO A 51 -7.13 -5.52 20.11
CA PRO A 51 -8.51 -6.00 20.41
C PRO A 51 -8.76 -7.45 19.97
N TYR A 52 -7.86 -8.04 19.19
CA TYR A 52 -7.86 -9.46 18.81
C TYR A 52 -6.41 -9.91 18.57
N PRO A 53 -6.08 -11.21 18.75
CA PRO A 53 -4.71 -11.67 18.56
C PRO A 53 -4.31 -11.66 17.08
N ILE A 54 -3.14 -11.11 16.78
CA ILE A 54 -2.43 -11.31 15.51
C ILE A 54 -1.58 -12.56 15.70
N ARG A 55 -1.88 -13.62 14.95
CA ARG A 55 -1.21 -14.92 15.07
C ARG A 55 -0.24 -15.20 13.93
N GLY A 56 -0.49 -14.62 12.76
CA GLY A 56 0.38 -14.76 11.60
C GLY A 56 0.62 -13.43 10.91
N VAL A 57 1.80 -13.28 10.30
CA VAL A 57 2.18 -12.11 9.49
C VAL A 57 2.84 -12.60 8.21
N PHE A 58 2.41 -12.04 7.09
CA PHE A 58 3.11 -12.12 5.81
C PHE A 58 3.80 -10.79 5.58
N ALA A 59 5.11 -10.75 5.76
CA ALA A 59 5.92 -9.55 5.72
C ALA A 59 6.61 -9.39 4.35
N LEU A 60 6.27 -8.33 3.64
CA LEU A 60 6.88 -7.95 2.37
C LEU A 60 7.81 -6.76 2.61
N GLY A 61 9.14 -6.97 2.61
CA GLY A 61 10.13 -5.93 2.83
C GLY A 61 10.02 -5.24 4.19
N LEU A 62 9.59 -5.95 5.23
CA LEU A 62 9.42 -5.38 6.56
C LEU A 62 10.76 -5.02 7.19
N ASN A 63 10.99 -3.73 7.38
CA ASN A 63 12.19 -3.22 8.04
C ASN A 63 11.87 -2.79 9.47
N ASP A 64 12.15 -3.64 10.44
CA ASP A 64 11.93 -3.38 11.86
C ASP A 64 12.68 -2.15 12.39
N ARG A 65 13.79 -1.76 11.75
CA ARG A 65 14.57 -0.58 12.14
C ARG A 65 13.86 0.74 11.85
N MET A 66 12.80 0.72 11.04
CA MET A 66 11.94 1.88 10.80
C MET A 66 10.87 2.06 11.89
N PHE A 67 10.69 1.07 12.76
CA PHE A 67 9.77 1.17 13.89
C PHE A 67 10.42 1.89 15.07
N PRO A 68 9.67 2.71 15.83
CA PRO A 68 10.20 3.47 16.96
C PRO A 68 10.90 2.61 18.01
N GLU A 69 10.36 1.43 18.31
CA GLU A 69 10.89 0.49 19.30
C GLU A 69 11.28 -0.83 18.63
N SER A 70 12.27 -0.79 17.74
CA SER A 70 12.66 -1.96 16.93
C SER A 70 12.94 -3.23 17.75
N GLY A 71 13.52 -3.09 18.94
CA GLY A 71 13.71 -4.21 19.85
C GLY A 71 12.40 -4.85 20.31
N LYS A 72 11.42 -4.04 20.68
CA LYS A 72 10.08 -4.50 21.09
C LYS A 72 9.33 -5.13 19.90
N THR A 73 9.50 -4.57 18.71
CA THR A 73 8.93 -5.14 17.48
C THR A 73 9.47 -6.54 17.22
N ARG A 74 10.79 -6.76 17.35
CA ARG A 74 11.38 -8.11 17.19
C ARG A 74 10.86 -9.09 18.25
N GLU A 75 10.74 -8.67 19.51
CA GLU A 75 10.17 -9.53 20.55
C GLU A 75 8.69 -9.86 20.29
N ALA A 76 7.94 -8.92 19.71
CA ALA A 76 6.57 -9.19 19.27
C ALA A 76 6.54 -10.22 18.11
N LEU A 77 7.36 -10.02 17.08
CA LEU A 77 7.42 -10.95 15.94
C LEU A 77 7.75 -12.39 16.36
N LYS A 78 8.59 -12.57 17.38
CA LYS A 78 8.89 -13.91 17.95
C LYS A 78 7.70 -14.59 18.63
N LYS A 79 6.64 -13.86 18.96
CA LYS A 79 5.42 -14.41 19.56
C LYS A 79 4.37 -14.83 18.53
N LEU A 80 4.59 -14.57 17.27
CA LEU A 80 3.70 -15.03 16.23
C LEU A 80 3.72 -16.55 16.14
N ASP A 81 2.57 -17.14 15.80
CA ASP A 81 2.47 -18.56 15.51
C ASP A 81 3.07 -18.88 14.14
N PHE A 82 3.08 -17.91 13.23
CA PHE A 82 3.57 -18.07 11.86
C PHE A 82 4.02 -16.75 11.25
N LEU A 83 5.26 -16.71 10.75
CA LEU A 83 5.84 -15.56 10.06
C LEU A 83 6.40 -15.98 8.71
N VAL A 84 5.84 -15.42 7.64
CA VAL A 84 6.43 -15.50 6.30
C VAL A 84 7.09 -14.16 6.01
N ALA A 85 8.32 -14.15 5.50
CA ALA A 85 9.01 -12.93 5.12
C ALA A 85 9.57 -13.02 3.71
N SER A 86 9.32 -11.99 2.92
CA SER A 86 9.93 -11.76 1.62
C SER A 86 10.85 -10.55 1.69
N ASP A 87 12.11 -10.70 1.30
CA ASP A 87 13.09 -9.62 1.29
C ASP A 87 14.23 -9.93 0.29
N LEU A 88 14.99 -8.89 -0.07
CA LEU A 88 16.21 -9.00 -0.88
C LEU A 88 17.39 -9.56 -0.07
N PHE A 89 17.39 -9.33 1.23
CA PHE A 89 18.50 -9.67 2.13
C PHE A 89 18.02 -10.43 3.36
N LEU A 90 18.91 -11.19 3.97
CA LEU A 90 18.68 -11.87 5.24
C LEU A 90 18.71 -10.84 6.41
N THR A 91 17.67 -10.03 6.49
CA THR A 91 17.46 -9.04 7.55
C THR A 91 17.15 -9.71 8.89
N GLU A 92 17.11 -8.93 9.97
CA GLU A 92 16.76 -9.47 11.29
C GLU A 92 15.33 -10.01 11.34
N VAL A 93 14.40 -9.42 10.60
CA VAL A 93 13.04 -9.93 10.46
C VAL A 93 13.02 -11.26 9.71
N VAL A 94 13.73 -11.33 8.59
CA VAL A 94 13.82 -12.56 7.78
C VAL A 94 14.40 -13.74 8.58
N LYS A 95 15.37 -13.48 9.46
CA LYS A 95 15.95 -14.51 10.34
C LYS A 95 14.98 -15.06 11.38
N LEU A 96 13.88 -14.36 11.66
CA LEU A 96 12.82 -14.80 12.57
C LEU A 96 11.71 -15.58 11.84
N ALA A 97 11.67 -15.53 10.51
CA ALA A 97 10.59 -16.10 9.72
C ALA A 97 10.64 -17.64 9.69
N ASP A 98 9.46 -18.25 9.69
CA ASP A 98 9.28 -19.69 9.48
C ASP A 98 9.48 -20.04 8.01
N ILE A 99 9.08 -19.14 7.10
CA ILE A 99 9.28 -19.26 5.65
C ILE A 99 9.89 -17.98 5.12
N VAL A 100 10.94 -18.15 4.32
CA VAL A 100 11.63 -17.05 3.63
C VAL A 100 11.40 -17.18 2.13
N LEU A 101 10.88 -16.10 1.52
CA LEU A 101 10.67 -16.01 0.09
C LEU A 101 11.65 -14.98 -0.49
N PRO A 102 12.44 -15.34 -1.52
CA PRO A 102 13.38 -14.41 -2.12
C PRO A 102 12.66 -13.40 -3.01
N ALA A 103 12.74 -12.12 -2.66
CA ALA A 103 12.23 -11.03 -3.47
C ALA A 103 13.17 -10.74 -4.65
N CYS A 104 12.62 -10.34 -5.79
CA CYS A 104 13.39 -9.82 -6.90
C CYS A 104 13.56 -8.29 -6.80
N THR A 105 14.64 -7.79 -7.40
CA THR A 105 14.91 -6.36 -7.51
C THR A 105 14.04 -5.71 -8.58
N SER A 106 13.98 -4.37 -8.62
CA SER A 106 13.33 -3.62 -9.70
C SER A 106 13.95 -3.85 -11.08
N MET A 107 15.18 -4.34 -11.14
CA MET A 107 15.84 -4.68 -12.41
C MET A 107 15.35 -6.00 -13.00
N GLU A 108 14.76 -6.86 -12.18
CA GLU A 108 14.33 -8.22 -12.51
C GLU A 108 12.84 -8.32 -12.83
N ARG A 109 12.07 -7.24 -12.65
CA ARG A 109 10.62 -7.23 -12.86
C ARG A 109 10.15 -6.03 -13.65
N GLY A 110 9.00 -6.16 -14.30
CA GLY A 110 8.25 -5.03 -14.82
C GLY A 110 7.43 -4.40 -13.69
N GLU A 111 7.23 -3.08 -13.75
CA GLU A 111 6.42 -2.36 -12.77
C GLU A 111 5.55 -1.31 -13.44
N TYR A 112 4.28 -1.25 -13.05
CA TYR A 112 3.43 -0.10 -13.35
C TYR A 112 3.80 1.06 -12.45
N LYS A 113 4.00 2.23 -13.04
CA LYS A 113 4.35 3.45 -12.32
C LYS A 113 3.47 4.61 -12.76
N VAL A 114 3.05 5.40 -11.77
CA VAL A 114 2.32 6.65 -11.98
C VAL A 114 3.16 7.80 -11.45
N TYR A 115 3.20 8.87 -12.23
CA TYR A 115 3.93 10.08 -11.87
C TYR A 115 2.99 11.28 -11.70
N PRO A 116 3.36 12.27 -10.88
CA PRO A 116 2.62 13.52 -10.76
C PRO A 116 2.35 14.14 -12.14
N GLY A 117 1.16 14.72 -12.31
CA GLY A 117 0.74 15.28 -13.59
C GLY A 117 0.03 14.31 -14.53
N GLY A 118 -0.20 13.06 -14.07
CA GLY A 118 -0.99 12.09 -14.82
C GLY A 118 -0.22 11.33 -15.87
N PHE A 119 1.05 11.08 -15.62
CA PHE A 119 1.86 10.23 -16.47
C PHE A 119 1.92 8.81 -15.93
N SER A 120 1.80 7.84 -16.82
CA SER A 120 1.90 6.41 -16.53
C SER A 120 2.96 5.74 -17.40
N MET A 121 3.62 4.74 -16.87
CA MET A 121 4.50 3.86 -17.63
C MET A 121 4.49 2.44 -17.06
N PHE A 122 4.90 1.49 -17.88
CA PHE A 122 5.22 0.14 -17.45
C PHE A 122 6.71 -0.12 -17.74
N THR A 123 7.50 -0.31 -16.70
CA THR A 123 8.93 -0.61 -16.86
C THR A 123 9.12 -2.05 -17.32
N LYS A 124 10.15 -2.29 -18.13
CA LYS A 124 10.53 -3.64 -18.55
C LYS A 124 11.67 -4.14 -17.67
N PRO A 125 11.72 -5.44 -17.36
CA PRO A 125 12.87 -5.99 -16.66
C PRO A 125 14.13 -5.83 -17.49
N ALA A 126 15.24 -5.45 -16.88
CA ALA A 126 16.54 -5.35 -17.52
C ALA A 126 17.29 -6.69 -17.53
N ILE A 127 17.01 -7.54 -16.57
CA ILE A 127 17.58 -8.88 -16.42
C ILE A 127 16.48 -9.87 -16.03
N GLN A 128 16.73 -11.14 -16.22
CA GLN A 128 15.85 -12.19 -15.70
C GLN A 128 15.98 -12.30 -14.18
N PRO A 129 14.90 -12.73 -13.47
CA PRO A 129 14.97 -13.01 -12.03
C PRO A 129 16.13 -13.96 -11.69
N ILE A 130 16.87 -13.62 -10.64
CA ILE A 130 18.02 -14.41 -10.19
C ILE A 130 17.49 -15.56 -9.34
N TYR A 131 17.86 -16.78 -9.68
CA TYR A 131 17.42 -18.01 -9.01
C TYR A 131 15.88 -18.11 -8.95
N ASN A 132 15.33 -18.25 -7.75
CA ASN A 132 13.90 -18.38 -7.50
C ASN A 132 13.25 -17.08 -7.00
N SER A 133 13.93 -15.93 -7.19
CA SER A 133 13.38 -14.65 -6.79
C SER A 133 12.15 -14.30 -7.62
N LYS A 134 11.15 -13.70 -6.97
CA LYS A 134 9.90 -13.25 -7.59
C LYS A 134 9.52 -11.87 -7.09
N SER A 135 8.67 -11.17 -7.84
CA SER A 135 8.04 -9.96 -7.32
C SER A 135 7.04 -10.30 -6.23
N ASP A 136 6.84 -9.38 -5.30
CA ASP A 136 5.87 -9.55 -4.22
C ASP A 136 4.46 -9.84 -4.76
N VAL A 137 4.08 -9.18 -5.85
CA VAL A 137 2.76 -9.38 -6.46
C VAL A 137 2.65 -10.75 -7.12
N ASP A 138 3.70 -11.24 -7.79
CA ASP A 138 3.68 -12.60 -8.37
C ASP A 138 3.57 -13.66 -7.27
N MET A 139 4.26 -13.48 -6.14
CA MET A 139 4.12 -14.36 -4.97
C MET A 139 2.69 -14.38 -4.44
N LEU A 140 2.06 -13.20 -4.33
CA LEU A 140 0.67 -13.08 -3.88
C LEU A 140 -0.31 -13.68 -4.90
N CYS A 141 -0.09 -13.50 -6.20
CA CYS A 141 -0.90 -14.10 -7.25
C CYS A 141 -0.81 -15.63 -7.24
N GLU A 142 0.38 -16.18 -7.07
CA GLU A 142 0.55 -17.63 -6.95
C GLU A 142 -0.12 -18.16 -5.67
N LEU A 143 0.04 -17.47 -4.55
CA LEU A 143 -0.64 -17.84 -3.31
C LEU A 143 -2.16 -17.81 -3.47
N ALA A 144 -2.70 -16.80 -4.15
CA ALA A 144 -4.12 -16.71 -4.45
C ALA A 144 -4.61 -17.89 -5.28
N ALA A 145 -3.81 -18.36 -6.25
CA ALA A 145 -4.12 -19.55 -7.03
C ALA A 145 -4.12 -20.83 -6.18
N TYR A 146 -3.15 -21.00 -5.27
CA TYR A 146 -3.11 -22.15 -4.35
C TYR A 146 -4.27 -22.16 -3.34
N MET A 147 -4.74 -20.99 -2.95
CA MET A 147 -5.85 -20.85 -2.00
C MET A 147 -7.22 -20.83 -2.66
N ASP A 148 -7.30 -20.98 -3.98
CA ASP A 148 -8.54 -20.88 -4.77
C ASP A 148 -9.32 -19.58 -4.47
N LEU A 149 -8.57 -18.47 -4.40
CA LEU A 149 -9.14 -17.13 -4.23
C LEU A 149 -9.66 -16.60 -5.57
N ASP A 150 -9.90 -15.29 -5.64
CA ASP A 150 -10.45 -14.66 -6.84
C ASP A 150 -9.67 -15.03 -8.12
N PRO A 151 -10.36 -15.52 -9.18
CA PRO A 151 -9.72 -15.93 -10.44
C PRO A 151 -8.97 -14.80 -11.15
N MET A 152 -9.27 -13.52 -10.87
CA MET A 152 -8.54 -12.39 -11.44
C MET A 152 -7.13 -12.32 -10.88
N LEU A 153 -6.96 -12.49 -9.56
CA LEU A 153 -5.65 -12.48 -8.91
C LEU A 153 -4.75 -13.60 -9.45
N SER A 154 -5.32 -14.79 -9.74
CA SER A 154 -4.60 -15.95 -10.27
C SER A 154 -4.03 -15.73 -11.68
N LYS A 155 -4.44 -14.68 -12.41
CA LYS A 155 -3.95 -14.38 -13.76
C LYS A 155 -2.57 -13.72 -13.77
N GLY A 156 -2.03 -13.35 -12.62
CA GLY A 156 -0.71 -12.74 -12.46
C GLY A 156 -0.70 -11.22 -12.52
N TYR A 157 0.47 -10.66 -12.33
CA TYR A 157 0.69 -9.22 -12.13
C TYR A 157 0.10 -8.34 -13.23
N GLU A 158 0.39 -8.62 -14.49
CA GLU A 158 -0.03 -7.77 -15.60
C GLU A 158 -1.56 -7.71 -15.72
N ALA A 159 -2.24 -8.83 -15.50
CA ALA A 159 -3.70 -8.86 -15.49
C ALA A 159 -4.29 -8.06 -14.33
N CYS A 160 -3.65 -8.09 -13.16
CA CYS A 160 -4.02 -7.23 -12.04
C CYS A 160 -3.85 -5.75 -12.38
N VAL A 161 -2.72 -5.40 -13.01
CA VAL A 161 -2.49 -4.01 -13.47
C VAL A 161 -3.53 -3.59 -14.49
N ASP A 162 -3.82 -4.41 -15.50
CA ASP A 162 -4.84 -4.10 -16.51
C ASP A 162 -6.22 -3.86 -15.89
N TRP A 163 -6.57 -4.64 -14.87
CA TRP A 163 -7.81 -4.43 -14.13
C TRP A 163 -7.82 -3.09 -13.40
N ILE A 164 -6.71 -2.76 -12.70
CA ILE A 164 -6.55 -1.52 -11.94
C ILE A 164 -6.60 -0.29 -12.86
N ILE A 165 -5.90 -0.32 -14.00
CA ILE A 165 -5.78 0.84 -14.89
C ILE A 165 -6.93 0.97 -15.90
N LYS A 166 -7.87 0.04 -15.93
CA LYS A 166 -9.01 0.04 -16.85
C LYS A 166 -9.73 1.38 -16.96
N PRO A 167 -10.02 2.12 -15.87
CA PRO A 167 -10.67 3.43 -15.94
C PRO A 167 -9.85 4.49 -16.69
N THR A 168 -8.54 4.30 -16.80
CA THR A 168 -7.66 5.24 -17.51
C THR A 168 -7.74 5.12 -19.02
N GLY A 169 -8.33 4.04 -19.53
CA GLY A 169 -8.35 3.71 -20.96
C GLY A 169 -7.03 3.15 -21.51
N LEU A 170 -6.07 2.85 -20.62
CA LEU A 170 -4.78 2.23 -20.97
C LEU A 170 -4.78 0.72 -20.67
N THR A 171 -3.84 0.03 -21.30
CA THR A 171 -3.50 -1.37 -20.99
C THR A 171 -2.00 -1.51 -20.78
N VAL A 172 -1.59 -2.57 -20.10
CA VAL A 172 -0.15 -2.91 -19.93
C VAL A 172 0.51 -3.12 -21.30
N GLU A 173 -0.18 -3.75 -22.24
CA GLU A 173 0.32 -3.93 -23.61
C GLU A 173 0.61 -2.60 -24.30
N GLU A 174 -0.29 -1.61 -24.16
CA GLU A 174 -0.07 -0.28 -24.70
C GLU A 174 1.10 0.42 -24.03
N LEU A 175 1.15 0.40 -22.71
CA LEU A 175 2.25 1.01 -21.94
C LEU A 175 3.62 0.42 -22.31
N LYS A 176 3.70 -0.89 -22.57
CA LYS A 176 4.94 -1.56 -22.98
C LYS A 176 5.50 -1.13 -24.34
N LYS A 177 4.70 -0.48 -25.18
CA LYS A 177 5.18 0.08 -26.47
C LYS A 177 6.01 1.33 -26.27
N HIS A 178 5.98 1.94 -25.11
CA HIS A 178 6.66 3.19 -24.78
C HIS A 178 7.82 2.94 -23.82
N ASP A 179 8.97 3.58 -24.08
CA ASP A 179 10.13 3.55 -23.20
C ASP A 179 10.18 4.77 -22.25
N THR A 180 9.23 5.66 -22.37
CA THR A 180 9.07 6.85 -21.54
C THR A 180 7.63 6.94 -21.01
N PRO A 181 7.39 7.62 -19.88
CA PRO A 181 6.03 7.83 -19.39
C PRO A 181 5.15 8.53 -20.44
N ILE A 182 3.93 8.07 -20.60
CA ILE A 182 2.92 8.70 -21.45
C ILE A 182 1.84 9.35 -20.59
N MET A 183 1.23 10.40 -21.10
CA MET A 183 0.11 11.04 -20.42
C MET A 183 -1.10 10.10 -20.45
N THR A 184 -1.66 9.85 -19.29
CA THR A 184 -2.87 9.04 -19.14
C THR A 184 -4.04 9.76 -19.80
N PRO A 185 -4.86 9.11 -20.66
CA PRO A 185 -5.96 9.77 -21.37
C PRO A 185 -6.97 10.48 -20.45
N SER A 186 -7.21 9.96 -19.26
CA SER A 186 -8.08 10.57 -18.24
C SER A 186 -7.40 11.68 -17.44
N ALA A 187 -6.10 11.89 -17.61
CA ALA A 187 -5.37 12.89 -16.88
C ALA A 187 -5.81 14.31 -17.23
N ARG A 188 -5.98 15.12 -16.21
CA ARG A 188 -6.23 16.54 -16.36
C ARG A 188 -4.96 17.29 -15.97
N PRO A 189 -4.23 17.87 -16.93
CA PRO A 189 -3.04 18.63 -16.60
C PRO A 189 -3.41 19.80 -15.67
N PRO A 190 -2.52 20.17 -14.73
CA PRO A 190 -2.77 21.29 -13.84
C PRO A 190 -2.89 22.58 -14.66
N VAL A 191 -3.96 23.33 -14.42
CA VAL A 191 -4.18 24.64 -15.03
C VAL A 191 -3.57 25.70 -14.11
N PHE A 192 -2.56 26.41 -14.60
CA PHE A 192 -1.94 27.50 -13.83
C PHE A 192 -2.97 28.59 -13.52
N GLY A 193 -3.00 29.02 -12.27
CA GLY A 193 -3.93 30.05 -11.80
C GLY A 193 -5.33 29.54 -11.46
N SER A 194 -5.64 28.25 -11.66
CA SER A 194 -6.97 27.70 -11.37
C SER A 194 -7.45 27.94 -9.93
N MET A 195 -6.52 27.92 -8.95
CA MET A 195 -6.85 28.20 -7.55
C MET A 195 -7.22 29.67 -7.31
N ARG A 196 -6.77 30.59 -8.19
CA ARG A 196 -7.17 32.00 -8.12
C ARG A 196 -8.59 32.20 -8.62
N GLU A 197 -9.00 31.45 -9.64
CA GLU A 197 -10.31 31.57 -10.28
C GLU A 197 -11.37 30.75 -9.54
N ASN A 198 -11.05 29.53 -9.15
CA ASN A 198 -11.98 28.57 -8.58
C ASN A 198 -11.92 28.44 -7.05
N GLY A 199 -10.94 29.12 -6.41
CA GLY A 199 -10.65 28.93 -4.98
C GLY A 199 -9.96 27.60 -4.69
N PHE A 200 -9.79 27.31 -3.41
CA PHE A 200 -9.21 26.05 -2.93
C PHE A 200 -10.32 25.08 -2.53
N LEU A 201 -10.05 23.80 -2.64
CA LEU A 201 -10.95 22.72 -2.19
C LEU A 201 -10.89 22.57 -0.66
N THR A 202 -11.22 23.64 0.04
CA THR A 202 -11.26 23.74 1.51
C THR A 202 -12.62 24.26 1.94
N PRO A 203 -13.04 24.08 3.19
CA PRO A 203 -14.30 24.62 3.68
C PRO A 203 -14.47 26.12 3.51
N THR A 204 -13.36 26.89 3.53
CA THR A 204 -13.37 28.34 3.36
C THR A 204 -13.19 28.79 1.91
N GLY A 205 -12.89 27.90 1.01
CA GLY A 205 -12.51 28.21 -0.39
C GLY A 205 -11.15 28.92 -0.51
N LYS A 206 -10.41 29.07 0.60
CA LYS A 206 -9.09 29.71 0.65
C LYS A 206 -8.02 28.72 1.07
N PHE A 207 -6.75 29.04 0.83
CA PHE A 207 -5.66 28.27 1.41
C PHE A 207 -5.73 28.36 2.95
N GLU A 208 -5.88 27.21 3.61
CA GLU A 208 -5.98 27.13 5.06
C GLU A 208 -4.62 26.79 5.66
N PHE A 209 -4.03 27.70 6.44
CA PHE A 209 -2.82 27.44 7.21
C PHE A 209 -3.08 26.62 8.47
N LYS A 210 -4.33 26.54 8.88
CA LYS A 210 -4.80 25.81 10.05
C LYS A 210 -5.93 24.88 9.63
N SER A 211 -5.86 23.63 10.02
CA SER A 211 -6.87 22.65 9.65
C SER A 211 -8.09 22.74 10.57
N SER A 212 -9.19 23.25 10.06
CA SER A 212 -10.48 23.25 10.77
C SER A 212 -11.01 21.84 11.08
N ARG A 213 -10.50 20.81 10.39
CA ARG A 213 -10.83 19.41 10.68
C ARG A 213 -10.09 18.92 11.92
N ILE A 214 -8.80 19.22 12.06
CA ILE A 214 -7.99 18.86 13.23
C ILE A 214 -8.52 19.59 14.48
N GLU A 215 -8.86 20.87 14.36
CA GLU A 215 -9.42 21.66 15.46
C GLU A 215 -10.74 21.11 16.05
N LYS A 216 -11.48 20.36 15.24
CA LYS A 216 -12.73 19.74 15.68
C LYS A 216 -12.53 18.36 16.32
N LEU A 217 -11.31 17.84 16.32
CA LEU A 217 -11.02 16.59 16.99
C LEU A 217 -11.13 16.79 18.51
N PRO A 218 -11.75 15.84 19.23
CA PRO A 218 -11.87 15.95 20.68
C PRO A 218 -10.50 16.02 21.37
N GLU A 219 -10.35 16.91 22.34
CA GLU A 219 -9.15 17.00 23.21
C GLU A 219 -8.79 15.66 23.86
N SER A 220 -9.80 14.81 24.09
CA SER A 220 -9.62 13.44 24.61
C SER A 220 -8.72 12.54 23.74
N LEU A 221 -8.42 12.96 22.50
CA LEU A 221 -7.54 12.25 21.59
C LEU A 221 -6.08 12.70 21.67
N GLY A 222 -5.73 13.56 22.63
CA GLY A 222 -4.35 13.97 22.90
C GLY A 222 -3.76 14.96 21.90
N PHE A 223 -4.61 15.62 21.11
CA PHE A 223 -4.18 16.73 20.28
C PHE A 223 -4.35 18.03 21.07
N ASP A 224 -3.25 18.55 21.60
CA ASP A 224 -3.18 19.93 22.06
C ASP A 224 -3.29 20.83 20.82
N ALA A 225 -4.34 21.63 20.76
CA ALA A 225 -4.62 22.55 19.66
C ALA A 225 -3.67 23.75 19.68
#